data_a4d76b0e1d4010ff55363a921789dff4
#
_entry.id   a4d76b0e1d4010ff55363a921789dff4
#
_cell.length_a   1.000
_cell.length_b   1.000
_cell.length_c   1.000
_cell.angle_alpha   90.00
_cell.angle_beta   90.00
_cell.angle_gamma   90.00
#
_symmetry.space_group_name_H-M   'P 1'
#
loop_
_entity.id
_entity.type
_entity.pdbx_description
1 polymer ?
#
loop_
_entity_poly.entity_id
_entity_poly.type
_entity_poly.pdbx_seq_one_letter_code
_entity_poly.pdbx_strand_id
1 'polypeptide(L)'
;MSVKRVNALLIVPAFNEEASLPLVLQELGEVAPEFDVVVVNDGSSDATADIARALDVPVLDLCFNLGIGGAVQTGFKYALQQGYDAAVQVDSDGQFPPDRIASLVALVLDEGWDMVVGSRYLAEPGYEGSTLRRLGNYILSKIAGLFSRQRVTDATSGFRAYSRRALEYLASYYPPDYPEPESIVFLARQGLRIREEPVAMRARQGGVSSIGGLRPLSYMGKVSLALTLNALKEKPFPTAERRRDK
;
A
#
# COMPACT_ATOMS: atom_id res chain seq x y z
N MET A 1 -11.36 -26.38 13.17
CA MET A 1 -10.28 -26.67 12.19
C MET A 1 -9.24 -25.57 12.35
N SER A 2 -7.96 -25.90 12.50
CA SER A 2 -6.90 -24.86 12.55
C SER A 2 -6.74 -24.25 11.15
N VAL A 3 -6.95 -22.94 11.02
CA VAL A 3 -6.69 -22.21 9.77
C VAL A 3 -5.17 -22.26 9.53
N LYS A 4 -4.76 -22.73 8.35
CA LYS A 4 -3.34 -22.73 7.99
C LYS A 4 -2.90 -21.28 7.78
N ARG A 5 -2.02 -20.77 8.63
CA ARG A 5 -1.49 -19.42 8.52
C ARG A 5 -0.61 -19.27 7.28
N VAL A 6 -0.79 -18.18 6.58
CA VAL A 6 0.04 -17.74 5.45
C VAL A 6 1.11 -16.79 6.01
N ASN A 7 2.37 -16.94 5.61
CA ASN A 7 3.47 -16.08 6.10
C ASN A 7 3.44 -14.69 5.46
N ALA A 8 2.31 -14.00 5.61
CA ALA A 8 2.10 -12.64 5.11
C ALA A 8 1.43 -11.79 6.17
N LEU A 9 1.84 -10.51 6.26
CA LEU A 9 1.36 -9.53 7.22
C LEU A 9 0.43 -8.52 6.55
N LEU A 10 -0.73 -8.27 7.14
CA LEU A 10 -1.59 -7.15 6.77
C LEU A 10 -1.18 -5.92 7.58
N ILE A 11 -0.79 -4.85 6.90
CA ILE A 11 -0.37 -3.58 7.49
C ILE A 11 -1.52 -2.60 7.32
N VAL A 12 -2.09 -2.14 8.43
CA VAL A 12 -3.21 -1.18 8.47
C VAL A 12 -2.69 0.14 9.04
N PRO A 13 -2.25 1.09 8.19
CA PRO A 13 -1.92 2.44 8.66
C PRO A 13 -3.19 3.16 9.08
N ALA A 14 -3.17 3.82 10.25
CA ALA A 14 -4.33 4.50 10.80
C ALA A 14 -3.94 5.84 11.45
N PHE A 15 -4.68 6.91 11.13
CA PHE A 15 -4.56 8.23 11.75
C PHE A 15 -5.93 8.85 11.95
N ASN A 16 -6.39 8.91 13.21
CA ASN A 16 -7.72 9.39 13.58
C ASN A 16 -8.86 8.64 12.84
N GLU A 17 -8.83 7.32 12.95
CA GLU A 17 -9.76 6.40 12.28
C GLU A 17 -10.59 5.59 13.30
N GLU A 18 -10.91 6.16 14.47
CA GLU A 18 -11.69 5.48 15.51
C GLU A 18 -13.07 4.99 15.04
N ALA A 19 -13.65 5.65 14.03
CA ALA A 19 -14.95 5.29 13.50
C ALA A 19 -14.93 4.12 12.50
N SER A 20 -13.87 4.00 11.69
CA SER A 20 -13.75 3.02 10.60
C SER A 20 -12.91 1.80 10.99
N LEU A 21 -11.87 1.98 11.77
CA LEU A 21 -10.92 0.94 12.13
C LEU A 21 -11.55 -0.32 12.75
N PRO A 22 -12.50 -0.22 13.71
CA PRO A 22 -13.11 -1.44 14.29
C PRO A 22 -13.82 -2.29 13.26
N LEU A 23 -14.51 -1.68 12.30
CA LEU A 23 -15.21 -2.39 11.23
C LEU A 23 -14.23 -3.10 10.29
N VAL A 24 -13.15 -2.41 9.93
CA VAL A 24 -12.08 -2.97 9.08
C VAL A 24 -11.39 -4.16 9.76
N LEU A 25 -11.02 -4.03 11.04
CA LEU A 25 -10.37 -5.11 11.78
C LEU A 25 -11.29 -6.32 11.98
N GLN A 26 -12.56 -6.09 12.27
CA GLN A 26 -13.53 -7.17 12.37
C GLN A 26 -13.66 -7.90 11.03
N GLU A 27 -13.84 -7.17 9.92
CA GLU A 27 -13.98 -7.76 8.59
C GLU A 27 -12.71 -8.53 8.17
N LEU A 28 -11.51 -8.02 8.48
CA LEU A 28 -10.26 -8.74 8.23
C LEU A 28 -10.20 -10.05 9.02
N GLY A 29 -10.64 -10.06 10.28
CA GLY A 29 -10.68 -11.27 11.10
C GLY A 29 -11.69 -12.31 10.60
N GLU A 30 -12.80 -11.88 9.96
CA GLU A 30 -13.81 -12.78 9.42
C GLU A 30 -13.47 -13.32 8.03
N VAL A 31 -12.92 -12.46 7.14
CA VAL A 31 -12.73 -12.76 5.72
C VAL A 31 -11.32 -13.26 5.38
N ALA A 32 -10.32 -12.83 6.14
CA ALA A 32 -8.91 -13.15 5.91
C ALA A 32 -8.20 -13.67 7.18
N PRO A 33 -8.79 -14.63 7.92
CA PRO A 33 -8.30 -15.09 9.23
C PRO A 33 -6.94 -15.83 9.17
N GLU A 34 -6.49 -16.20 7.98
CA GLU A 34 -5.20 -16.85 7.76
C GLU A 34 -4.00 -15.91 7.82
N PHE A 35 -4.23 -14.59 7.81
CA PHE A 35 -3.19 -13.58 7.84
C PHE A 35 -3.03 -12.97 9.23
N ASP A 36 -1.82 -12.58 9.56
CA ASP A 36 -1.57 -11.74 10.72
C ASP A 36 -1.81 -10.27 10.37
N VAL A 37 -2.33 -9.49 11.32
CA VAL A 37 -2.64 -8.06 11.14
C VAL A 37 -1.79 -7.24 12.11
N VAL A 38 -1.30 -6.08 11.66
CA VAL A 38 -0.71 -5.04 12.51
C VAL A 38 -1.32 -3.69 12.17
N VAL A 39 -1.71 -2.94 13.18
CA VAL A 39 -2.10 -1.54 13.03
C VAL A 39 -0.88 -0.66 13.27
N VAL A 40 -0.62 0.28 12.34
CA VAL A 40 0.39 1.32 12.56
C VAL A 40 -0.34 2.62 12.86
N ASN A 41 -0.40 2.96 14.14
CA ASN A 41 -1.00 4.20 14.61
C ASN A 41 -0.05 5.37 14.37
N ASP A 42 -0.39 6.24 13.44
CA ASP A 42 0.44 7.37 13.01
C ASP A 42 0.25 8.61 13.89
N GLY A 43 0.33 8.43 15.22
CA GLY A 43 0.20 9.50 16.19
C GLY A 43 -1.23 10.05 16.28
N SER A 44 -2.24 9.19 16.28
CA SER A 44 -3.64 9.59 16.44
C SER A 44 -3.89 10.27 17.77
N SER A 45 -4.82 11.21 17.79
CA SER A 45 -5.28 11.92 18.99
C SER A 45 -6.64 11.43 19.51
N ASP A 46 -7.29 10.52 18.77
CA ASP A 46 -8.56 9.88 19.12
C ASP A 46 -8.35 8.46 19.70
N ALA A 47 -9.40 7.66 19.81
CA ALA A 47 -9.35 6.32 20.37
C ALA A 47 -8.79 5.23 19.40
N THR A 48 -8.22 5.61 18.26
CA THR A 48 -7.74 4.66 17.21
C THR A 48 -6.87 3.54 17.77
N ALA A 49 -5.82 3.87 18.56
CA ALA A 49 -4.90 2.89 19.09
C ALA A 49 -5.55 1.98 20.16
N ASP A 50 -6.38 2.56 21.01
CA ASP A 50 -7.03 1.83 22.10
C ASP A 50 -8.07 0.83 21.55
N ILE A 51 -8.75 1.19 20.47
CA ILE A 51 -9.67 0.29 19.74
C ILE A 51 -8.92 -0.93 19.19
N ALA A 52 -7.78 -0.73 18.52
CA ALA A 52 -7.00 -1.85 17.99
C ALA A 52 -6.51 -2.79 19.11
N ARG A 53 -6.04 -2.24 20.23
CA ARG A 53 -5.63 -3.04 21.39
C ARG A 53 -6.78 -3.79 22.04
N ALA A 54 -7.97 -3.19 22.12
CA ALA A 54 -9.16 -3.83 22.65
C ALA A 54 -9.65 -5.01 21.79
N LEU A 55 -9.26 -5.04 20.51
CA LEU A 55 -9.53 -6.14 19.58
C LEU A 55 -8.36 -7.15 19.48
N ASP A 56 -7.41 -7.09 20.43
CA ASP A 56 -6.22 -7.95 20.47
C ASP A 56 -5.34 -7.89 19.18
N VAL A 57 -5.40 -6.78 18.46
CA VAL A 57 -4.54 -6.55 17.29
C VAL A 57 -3.27 -5.82 17.71
N PRO A 58 -2.06 -6.32 17.34
CA PRO A 58 -0.80 -5.62 17.57
C PRO A 58 -0.81 -4.19 17.02
N VAL A 59 -0.30 -3.24 17.82
CA VAL A 59 -0.22 -1.82 17.46
C VAL A 59 1.23 -1.33 17.50
N LEU A 60 1.67 -0.72 16.42
CA LEU A 60 2.91 0.05 16.37
C LEU A 60 2.55 1.53 16.54
N ASP A 61 2.83 2.08 17.73
CA ASP A 61 2.55 3.49 18.02
C ASP A 61 3.71 4.38 17.59
N LEU A 62 3.44 5.31 16.69
CA LEU A 62 4.35 6.38 16.34
C LEU A 62 4.16 7.57 17.29
N CYS A 63 5.25 8.14 17.78
CA CYS A 63 5.22 9.25 18.75
C CYS A 63 4.58 10.53 18.17
N PHE A 64 4.55 10.66 16.85
CA PHE A 64 3.96 11.80 16.13
C PHE A 64 3.61 11.36 14.70
N ASN A 65 2.74 12.11 14.04
CA ASN A 65 2.32 11.83 12.68
C ASN A 65 3.49 11.98 11.68
N LEU A 66 3.85 10.87 11.03
CA LEU A 66 4.87 10.79 9.97
C LEU A 66 4.24 10.82 8.57
N GLY A 67 2.92 10.78 8.48
CA GLY A 67 2.18 10.61 7.24
C GLY A 67 2.13 9.15 6.75
N ILE A 68 1.28 8.90 5.77
CA ILE A 68 1.02 7.55 5.25
C ILE A 68 2.31 6.82 4.85
N GLY A 69 3.27 7.52 4.24
CA GLY A 69 4.56 6.94 3.86
C GLY A 69 5.35 6.44 5.07
N GLY A 70 5.44 7.23 6.14
CA GLY A 70 6.14 6.85 7.38
C GLY A 70 5.47 5.68 8.10
N ALA A 71 4.14 5.70 8.19
CA ALA A 71 3.36 4.63 8.80
C ALA A 71 3.54 3.30 8.06
N VAL A 72 3.36 3.31 6.74
CA VAL A 72 3.53 2.11 5.90
C VAL A 72 4.96 1.58 5.95
N GLN A 73 5.98 2.47 5.87
CA GLN A 73 7.38 2.07 6.00
C GLN A 73 7.68 1.41 7.35
N THR A 74 7.06 1.89 8.43
CA THR A 74 7.19 1.26 9.75
C THR A 74 6.63 -0.15 9.73
N GLY A 75 5.47 -0.37 9.09
CA GLY A 75 4.91 -1.70 8.88
C GLY A 75 5.83 -2.62 8.06
N PHE A 76 6.50 -2.11 7.02
CA PHE A 76 7.47 -2.90 6.24
C PHE A 76 8.69 -3.32 7.06
N LYS A 77 9.22 -2.41 7.89
CA LYS A 77 10.32 -2.75 8.81
C LYS A 77 9.91 -3.82 9.81
N TYR A 78 8.71 -3.71 10.37
CA TYR A 78 8.16 -4.70 11.27
C TYR A 78 7.97 -6.06 10.58
N ALA A 79 7.40 -6.09 9.37
CA ALA A 79 7.23 -7.32 8.59
C ALA A 79 8.56 -8.07 8.38
N LEU A 80 9.63 -7.35 8.00
CA LEU A 80 10.96 -7.91 7.83
C LEU A 80 11.56 -8.42 9.14
N GLN A 81 11.40 -7.66 10.23
CA GLN A 81 11.90 -8.01 11.55
C GLN A 81 11.23 -9.27 12.10
N GLN A 82 9.93 -9.43 11.84
CA GLN A 82 9.15 -10.62 12.25
C GLN A 82 9.33 -11.81 11.28
N GLY A 83 10.01 -11.62 10.15
CA GLY A 83 10.33 -12.71 9.23
C GLY A 83 9.24 -13.06 8.21
N TYR A 84 8.29 -12.17 7.93
CA TYR A 84 7.27 -12.38 6.92
C TYR A 84 7.85 -12.40 5.50
N ASP A 85 7.28 -13.24 4.64
CA ASP A 85 7.67 -13.40 3.24
C ASP A 85 6.92 -12.43 2.31
N ALA A 86 5.77 -11.94 2.76
CA ALA A 86 4.98 -10.94 2.07
C ALA A 86 4.31 -9.97 3.06
N ALA A 87 3.91 -8.80 2.58
CA ALA A 87 3.03 -7.91 3.31
C ALA A 87 1.99 -7.28 2.37
N VAL A 88 0.83 -6.94 2.92
CA VAL A 88 -0.24 -6.24 2.21
C VAL A 88 -0.55 -4.94 2.95
N GLN A 89 -0.54 -3.82 2.23
CA GLN A 89 -1.09 -2.57 2.73
C GLN A 89 -2.60 -2.60 2.56
N VAL A 90 -3.33 -2.35 3.64
CA VAL A 90 -4.79 -2.28 3.68
C VAL A 90 -5.18 -0.96 4.34
N ASP A 91 -5.91 -0.11 3.61
CA ASP A 91 -6.33 1.18 4.15
C ASP A 91 -7.40 1.01 5.24
N SER A 92 -7.35 1.82 6.30
CA SER A 92 -8.24 1.77 7.45
C SER A 92 -9.65 2.31 7.19
N ASP A 93 -9.98 2.74 5.95
CA ASP A 93 -11.27 3.32 5.58
C ASP A 93 -12.32 2.33 5.03
N GLY A 94 -11.94 1.06 4.90
CA GLY A 94 -12.82 -0.04 4.46
C GLY A 94 -13.19 -0.03 2.98
N GLN A 95 -12.53 0.77 2.15
CA GLN A 95 -12.85 0.86 0.73
C GLN A 95 -12.39 -0.35 -0.10
N PHE A 96 -11.37 -1.08 0.34
CA PHE A 96 -10.86 -2.25 -0.36
C PHE A 96 -11.48 -3.54 0.18
N PRO A 97 -11.91 -4.46 -0.71
CA PRO A 97 -12.55 -5.70 -0.31
C PRO A 97 -11.51 -6.71 0.22
N PRO A 98 -11.63 -7.18 1.49
CA PRO A 98 -10.69 -8.13 2.09
C PRO A 98 -10.62 -9.49 1.39
N ASP A 99 -11.69 -9.91 0.70
CA ASP A 99 -11.73 -11.16 -0.09
C ASP A 99 -10.71 -11.19 -1.24
N ARG A 100 -10.14 -10.05 -1.59
CA ARG A 100 -9.08 -9.93 -2.61
C ARG A 100 -7.66 -10.10 -2.04
N ILE A 101 -7.48 -10.04 -0.74
CA ILE A 101 -6.16 -10.14 -0.10
C ILE A 101 -5.46 -11.46 -0.48
N ALA A 102 -6.16 -12.59 -0.32
CA ALA A 102 -5.59 -13.90 -0.62
C ALA A 102 -5.11 -14.02 -2.08
N SER A 103 -5.86 -13.48 -3.04
CA SER A 103 -5.45 -13.49 -4.46
C SER A 103 -4.21 -12.64 -4.73
N LEU A 104 -4.10 -11.45 -4.12
CA LEU A 104 -2.91 -10.62 -4.27
C LEU A 104 -1.67 -11.28 -3.65
N VAL A 105 -1.84 -11.90 -2.49
CA VAL A 105 -0.74 -12.61 -1.80
C VAL A 105 -0.29 -13.83 -2.59
N ALA A 106 -1.21 -14.60 -3.17
CA ALA A 106 -0.89 -15.76 -4.02
C ALA A 106 -0.04 -15.34 -5.24
N LEU A 107 -0.35 -14.21 -5.89
CA LEU A 107 0.46 -13.69 -6.99
C LEU A 107 1.89 -13.35 -6.55
N VAL A 108 2.06 -12.87 -5.32
CA VAL A 108 3.38 -12.58 -4.76
C VAL A 108 4.13 -13.85 -4.42
N LEU A 109 3.51 -14.77 -3.66
CA LEU A 109 4.19 -15.94 -3.10
C LEU A 109 4.33 -17.08 -4.11
N ASP A 110 3.32 -17.33 -4.95
CA ASP A 110 3.28 -18.47 -5.84
C ASP A 110 3.79 -18.13 -7.26
N GLU A 111 3.48 -16.92 -7.77
CA GLU A 111 3.90 -16.50 -9.12
C GLU A 111 5.18 -15.63 -9.10
N GLY A 112 5.66 -15.21 -7.94
CA GLY A 112 6.91 -14.49 -7.77
C GLY A 112 6.87 -13.04 -8.27
N TRP A 113 5.70 -12.38 -8.19
CA TRP A 113 5.61 -10.94 -8.38
C TRP A 113 6.17 -10.20 -7.17
N ASP A 114 6.92 -9.13 -7.41
CA ASP A 114 7.51 -8.36 -6.31
C ASP A 114 6.52 -7.35 -5.72
N MET A 115 5.63 -6.80 -6.55
CA MET A 115 4.52 -5.96 -6.10
C MET A 115 3.27 -6.25 -6.94
N VAL A 116 2.14 -6.41 -6.27
CA VAL A 116 0.82 -6.53 -6.91
C VAL A 116 -0.05 -5.38 -6.44
N VAL A 117 -0.57 -4.60 -7.38
CA VAL A 117 -1.42 -3.43 -7.11
C VAL A 117 -2.88 -3.78 -7.42
N GLY A 118 -3.76 -3.63 -6.44
CA GLY A 118 -5.20 -3.71 -6.67
C GLY A 118 -5.68 -2.48 -7.43
N SER A 119 -5.94 -2.61 -8.73
CA SER A 119 -6.32 -1.51 -9.60
C SER A 119 -7.83 -1.34 -9.70
N ARG A 120 -8.30 -0.14 -9.37
CA ARG A 120 -9.71 0.27 -9.50
C ARG A 120 -10.14 0.46 -10.94
N TYR A 121 -9.18 0.69 -11.83
CA TYR A 121 -9.41 1.02 -13.24
C TYR A 121 -9.37 -0.20 -14.17
N LEU A 122 -9.07 -1.37 -13.62
CA LEU A 122 -9.18 -2.66 -14.32
C LEU A 122 -10.46 -3.41 -13.96
N ALA A 123 -11.16 -3.02 -12.90
CA ALA A 123 -12.42 -3.66 -12.49
C ALA A 123 -13.61 -3.21 -13.35
N GLU A 124 -14.56 -4.11 -13.54
CA GLU A 124 -15.86 -3.81 -14.17
C GLU A 124 -17.00 -4.02 -13.16
N PRO A 125 -17.95 -3.05 -13.01
CA PRO A 125 -17.98 -1.74 -13.65
C PRO A 125 -16.81 -0.85 -13.19
N GLY A 126 -16.35 0.06 -14.06
CA GLY A 126 -15.19 0.91 -13.79
C GLY A 126 -15.39 1.84 -12.58
N TYR A 127 -14.28 2.35 -12.04
CA TYR A 127 -14.28 3.24 -10.89
C TYR A 127 -15.10 4.54 -11.11
N GLU A 128 -16.12 4.77 -10.28
CA GLU A 128 -17.02 5.93 -10.31
C GLU A 128 -16.48 7.15 -9.55
N GLY A 129 -15.19 7.37 -9.55
CA GLY A 129 -14.59 8.57 -8.94
C GLY A 129 -14.85 9.84 -9.73
N SER A 130 -14.67 11.01 -9.10
CA SER A 130 -14.81 12.31 -9.79
C SER A 130 -13.91 12.40 -11.01
N THR A 131 -14.34 13.13 -12.04
CA THR A 131 -13.59 13.33 -13.29
C THR A 131 -12.17 13.84 -13.03
N LEU A 132 -12.00 14.72 -12.03
CA LEU A 132 -10.70 15.26 -11.64
C LEU A 132 -9.79 14.18 -11.05
N ARG A 133 -10.30 13.28 -10.21
CA ARG A 133 -9.53 12.14 -9.68
C ARG A 133 -9.12 11.18 -10.80
N ARG A 134 -10.01 10.88 -11.73
CA ARG A 134 -9.73 10.02 -12.88
C ARG A 134 -8.63 10.62 -13.77
N LEU A 135 -8.73 11.92 -14.08
CA LEU A 135 -7.72 12.63 -14.85
C LEU A 135 -6.37 12.65 -14.12
N GLY A 136 -6.39 12.91 -12.80
CA GLY A 136 -5.19 12.89 -11.96
C GLY A 136 -4.50 11.54 -11.99
N ASN A 137 -5.23 10.46 -11.73
CA ASN A 137 -4.67 9.12 -11.81
C ASN A 137 -4.16 8.80 -13.21
N TYR A 138 -4.89 9.17 -14.28
CA TYR A 138 -4.45 8.93 -15.65
C TYR A 138 -3.08 9.56 -15.93
N ILE A 139 -2.89 10.84 -15.54
CA ILE A 139 -1.61 11.55 -15.74
C ILE A 139 -0.50 10.85 -14.93
N LEU A 140 -0.73 10.57 -13.64
CA LEU A 140 0.26 9.91 -12.78
C LEU A 140 0.61 8.51 -13.28
N SER A 141 -0.39 7.74 -13.73
CA SER A 141 -0.17 6.40 -14.30
C SER A 141 0.63 6.44 -15.59
N LYS A 142 0.42 7.45 -16.45
CA LYS A 142 1.23 7.63 -17.66
C LYS A 142 2.69 7.96 -17.32
N ILE A 143 2.91 8.86 -16.35
CA ILE A 143 4.27 9.22 -15.90
C ILE A 143 4.95 8.01 -15.26
N ALA A 144 4.27 7.34 -14.32
CA ALA A 144 4.79 6.13 -13.68
C ALA A 144 5.10 5.03 -14.70
N GLY A 145 4.19 4.80 -15.66
CA GLY A 145 4.38 3.83 -16.74
C GLY A 145 5.59 4.14 -17.63
N LEU A 146 5.81 5.43 -17.98
CA LEU A 146 6.96 5.86 -18.76
C LEU A 146 8.28 5.53 -18.05
N PHE A 147 8.39 5.87 -16.76
CA PHE A 147 9.62 5.69 -15.99
C PHE A 147 9.83 4.25 -15.50
N SER A 148 8.76 3.51 -15.24
CA SER A 148 8.83 2.08 -14.87
C SER A 148 8.99 1.16 -16.07
N ARG A 149 8.71 1.65 -17.30
CA ARG A 149 8.63 0.85 -18.53
C ARG A 149 7.61 -0.28 -18.44
N GLN A 150 6.55 -0.09 -17.64
CA GLN A 150 5.47 -1.04 -17.44
C GLN A 150 4.12 -0.34 -17.66
N ARG A 151 3.08 -1.11 -18.00
CA ARG A 151 1.73 -0.57 -18.05
C ARG A 151 1.26 -0.33 -16.61
N VAL A 152 0.86 0.89 -16.30
CA VAL A 152 0.27 1.28 -15.02
C VAL A 152 -1.09 1.91 -15.29
N THR A 153 -2.13 1.42 -14.62
CA THR A 153 -3.51 1.92 -14.74
C THR A 153 -3.97 2.62 -13.46
N ASP A 154 -3.45 2.22 -12.30
CA ASP A 154 -3.76 2.82 -11.01
C ASP A 154 -2.51 3.11 -10.18
N ALA A 155 -1.89 4.25 -10.44
CA ALA A 155 -0.70 4.68 -9.69
C ALA A 155 -1.01 5.12 -8.26
N THR A 156 -2.28 5.35 -7.91
CA THR A 156 -2.70 5.95 -6.63
C THR A 156 -3.42 4.97 -5.70
N SER A 157 -3.49 3.69 -6.06
CA SER A 157 -4.06 2.68 -5.17
C SER A 157 -3.12 2.40 -3.99
N GLY A 158 -3.65 2.43 -2.76
CA GLY A 158 -2.97 2.00 -1.54
C GLY A 158 -3.05 0.49 -1.31
N PHE A 159 -3.99 -0.21 -1.95
CA PHE A 159 -4.17 -1.65 -1.77
C PHE A 159 -3.13 -2.44 -2.57
N ARG A 160 -2.09 -2.91 -1.90
CA ARG A 160 -0.92 -3.52 -2.53
C ARG A 160 -0.35 -4.66 -1.72
N ALA A 161 0.03 -5.74 -2.41
CA ALA A 161 0.83 -6.81 -1.85
C ALA A 161 2.30 -6.68 -2.31
N TYR A 162 3.23 -7.00 -1.42
CA TYR A 162 4.67 -6.86 -1.62
C TYR A 162 5.39 -8.15 -1.24
N SER A 163 6.36 -8.58 -2.06
CA SER A 163 7.27 -9.67 -1.74
C SER A 163 8.31 -9.24 -0.69
N ARG A 164 8.92 -10.19 0.00
CA ARG A 164 10.05 -9.92 0.91
C ARG A 164 11.14 -9.09 0.23
N ARG A 165 11.45 -9.38 -1.01
CA ARG A 165 12.43 -8.62 -1.79
C ARG A 165 12.01 -7.16 -1.98
N ALA A 166 10.74 -6.88 -2.26
CA ALA A 166 10.25 -5.51 -2.32
C ALA A 166 10.29 -4.82 -0.96
N LEU A 167 9.93 -5.54 0.12
CA LEU A 167 10.00 -5.03 1.49
C LEU A 167 11.42 -4.60 1.88
N GLU A 168 12.45 -5.36 1.51
CA GLU A 168 13.86 -5.03 1.79
C GLU A 168 14.26 -3.67 1.20
N TYR A 169 13.80 -3.35 -0.03
CA TYR A 169 14.02 -2.03 -0.62
C TYR A 169 13.19 -0.95 0.06
N LEU A 170 11.90 -1.19 0.26
CA LEU A 170 10.96 -0.19 0.75
C LEU A 170 11.16 0.13 2.24
N ALA A 171 11.58 -0.83 3.05
CA ALA A 171 11.94 -0.60 4.44
C ALA A 171 13.14 0.32 4.59
N SER A 172 14.09 0.27 3.64
CA SER A 172 15.26 1.14 3.61
C SER A 172 14.97 2.51 3.03
N TYR A 173 14.13 2.57 2.00
CA TYR A 173 13.70 3.80 1.36
C TYR A 173 12.25 3.69 0.88
N TYR A 174 11.37 4.46 1.49
CA TYR A 174 9.99 4.63 1.05
C TYR A 174 9.68 6.11 0.91
N PRO A 175 9.12 6.57 -0.20
CA PRO A 175 8.84 7.98 -0.43
C PRO A 175 7.89 8.53 0.63
N PRO A 176 8.22 9.66 1.31
CA PRO A 176 7.37 10.17 2.38
C PRO A 176 6.10 10.86 1.88
N ASP A 177 6.21 11.60 0.75
CA ASP A 177 5.14 12.50 0.31
C ASP A 177 4.12 11.84 -0.62
N TYR A 178 4.59 11.01 -1.55
CA TYR A 178 3.75 10.38 -2.60
C TYR A 178 4.12 8.90 -2.78
N PRO A 179 3.95 8.10 -1.72
CA PRO A 179 4.51 6.75 -1.70
C PRO A 179 3.95 5.84 -2.78
N GLU A 180 2.67 5.97 -3.13
CA GLU A 180 2.04 5.05 -4.08
C GLU A 180 2.65 5.17 -5.50
N PRO A 181 2.64 6.33 -6.18
CA PRO A 181 3.19 6.41 -7.53
C PRO A 181 4.72 6.30 -7.55
N GLU A 182 5.40 6.82 -6.54
CA GLU A 182 6.86 6.79 -6.50
C GLU A 182 7.42 5.40 -6.26
N SER A 183 6.78 4.56 -5.43
CA SER A 183 7.24 3.19 -5.18
C SER A 183 7.15 2.31 -6.44
N ILE A 184 6.18 2.53 -7.33
CA ILE A 184 6.10 1.84 -8.62
C ILE A 184 7.37 2.12 -9.44
N VAL A 185 7.71 3.39 -9.61
CA VAL A 185 8.89 3.79 -10.38
C VAL A 185 10.17 3.29 -9.71
N PHE A 186 10.25 3.44 -8.38
CA PHE A 186 11.40 3.03 -7.60
C PHE A 186 11.67 1.53 -7.72
N LEU A 187 10.67 0.67 -7.45
CA LEU A 187 10.84 -0.78 -7.53
C LEU A 187 11.12 -1.27 -8.96
N ALA A 188 10.43 -0.72 -9.96
CA ALA A 188 10.68 -1.06 -11.36
C ALA A 188 12.11 -0.74 -11.79
N ARG A 189 12.67 0.38 -11.34
CA ARG A 189 14.08 0.74 -11.61
C ARG A 189 15.10 -0.18 -10.93
N GLN A 190 14.70 -0.84 -9.84
CA GLN A 190 15.50 -1.90 -9.21
C GLN A 190 15.36 -3.26 -9.92
N GLY A 191 14.56 -3.32 -10.98
CA GLY A 191 14.32 -4.54 -11.75
C GLY A 191 13.31 -5.49 -11.10
N LEU A 192 12.45 -4.97 -10.23
CA LEU A 192 11.39 -5.73 -9.60
C LEU A 192 10.16 -5.82 -10.53
N ARG A 193 9.45 -6.96 -10.44
CA ARG A 193 8.28 -7.27 -11.26
C ARG A 193 7.01 -6.74 -10.61
N ILE A 194 6.26 -5.93 -11.33
CA ILE A 194 5.02 -5.31 -10.84
C ILE A 194 3.84 -5.81 -11.67
N ARG A 195 2.72 -6.12 -11.03
CA ARG A 195 1.47 -6.51 -11.66
C ARG A 195 0.30 -5.69 -11.11
N GLU A 196 -0.71 -5.49 -11.92
CA GLU A 196 -2.00 -4.95 -11.48
C GLU A 196 -3.08 -6.02 -11.59
N GLU A 197 -3.95 -6.07 -10.56
CA GLU A 197 -5.12 -6.94 -10.50
C GLU A 197 -6.39 -6.11 -10.36
N PRO A 198 -7.49 -6.48 -11.03
CA PRO A 198 -8.75 -5.75 -10.93
C PRO A 198 -9.36 -5.88 -9.53
N VAL A 199 -9.65 -4.74 -8.90
CA VAL A 199 -10.30 -4.68 -7.59
C VAL A 199 -11.43 -3.66 -7.60
N ALA A 200 -12.65 -4.11 -7.35
CA ALA A 200 -13.80 -3.23 -7.21
C ALA A 200 -13.76 -2.52 -5.85
N MET A 201 -13.70 -1.19 -5.88
CA MET A 201 -13.69 -0.37 -4.67
C MET A 201 -15.10 -0.26 -4.10
N ARG A 202 -15.21 -0.32 -2.78
CA ARG A 202 -16.47 -0.12 -2.03
C ARG A 202 -16.65 1.36 -1.65
N ALA A 203 -17.85 1.73 -1.23
CA ALA A 203 -18.07 3.01 -0.57
C ALA A 203 -17.30 3.06 0.77
N ARG A 204 -16.75 4.23 1.13
CA ARG A 204 -16.06 4.43 2.40
C ARG A 204 -17.01 4.14 3.57
N GLN A 205 -16.55 3.38 4.54
CA GLN A 205 -17.37 3.01 5.72
C GLN A 205 -17.37 4.10 6.81
N GLY A 206 -16.39 5.03 6.79
CA GLY A 206 -16.29 6.13 7.75
C GLY A 206 -15.17 7.13 7.39
N GLY A 207 -14.97 8.12 8.26
CA GLY A 207 -13.89 9.11 8.13
C GLY A 207 -14.14 10.22 7.10
N VAL A 208 -13.25 11.21 7.08
CA VAL A 208 -13.29 12.36 6.17
C VAL A 208 -12.16 12.25 5.15
N SER A 209 -12.45 12.46 3.86
CA SER A 209 -11.43 12.44 2.80
C SER A 209 -10.37 13.52 3.05
N SER A 210 -9.12 13.12 3.13
CA SER A 210 -7.96 14.02 3.31
C SER A 210 -7.75 14.98 2.13
N ILE A 211 -8.38 14.71 0.98
CA ILE A 211 -8.21 15.47 -0.27
C ILE A 211 -9.53 16.15 -0.63
N GLY A 212 -9.69 17.43 -0.28
CA GLY A 212 -10.84 18.27 -0.61
C GLY A 212 -10.45 19.58 -1.30
N GLY A 213 -11.39 20.20 -2.04
CA GLY A 213 -11.23 21.53 -2.68
C GLY A 213 -10.31 21.54 -3.91
N LEU A 214 -9.59 22.68 -4.12
CA LEU A 214 -8.64 22.89 -5.24
C LEU A 214 -7.26 22.22 -5.03
N ARG A 215 -7.04 21.58 -3.89
CA ARG A 215 -5.80 20.86 -3.56
C ARG A 215 -5.40 19.76 -4.58
N PRO A 216 -6.32 19.07 -5.29
CA PRO A 216 -5.95 18.05 -6.25
C PRO A 216 -5.04 18.53 -7.40
N LEU A 217 -5.22 19.76 -7.92
CA LEU A 217 -4.44 20.25 -9.05
C LEU A 217 -3.00 20.58 -8.66
N SER A 218 -2.80 21.24 -7.52
CA SER A 218 -1.46 21.51 -6.97
C SER A 218 -0.76 20.22 -6.55
N TYR A 219 -1.50 19.27 -6.01
CA TYR A 219 -1.03 17.92 -5.68
C TYR A 219 -0.49 17.22 -6.93
N MET A 220 -1.27 17.16 -8.02
CA MET A 220 -0.84 16.54 -9.27
C MET A 220 0.46 17.14 -9.83
N GLY A 221 0.59 18.48 -9.81
CA GLY A 221 1.83 19.14 -10.24
C GLY A 221 3.04 18.75 -9.40
N LYS A 222 2.89 18.74 -8.07
CA LYS A 222 3.96 18.32 -7.14
C LYS A 222 4.35 16.85 -7.32
N VAL A 223 3.38 15.94 -7.41
CA VAL A 223 3.63 14.51 -7.62
C VAL A 223 4.32 14.27 -8.96
N SER A 224 3.86 14.91 -10.04
CA SER A 224 4.48 14.78 -11.36
C SER A 224 5.93 15.25 -11.36
N LEU A 225 6.21 16.36 -10.67
CA LEU A 225 7.57 16.86 -10.50
C LEU A 225 8.42 15.92 -9.66
N ALA A 226 7.91 15.44 -8.53
CA ALA A 226 8.61 14.49 -7.66
C ALA A 226 8.95 13.19 -8.40
N LEU A 227 7.99 12.60 -9.12
CA LEU A 227 8.22 11.41 -9.96
C LEU A 227 9.31 11.64 -10.99
N THR A 228 9.27 12.80 -11.68
CA THR A 228 10.28 13.12 -12.71
C THR A 228 11.66 13.30 -12.09
N LEU A 229 11.77 14.06 -11.00
CA LEU A 229 13.05 14.28 -10.31
C LEU A 229 13.61 12.98 -9.74
N ASN A 230 12.77 12.14 -9.11
CA ASN A 230 13.20 10.86 -8.55
C ASN A 230 13.57 9.85 -9.64
N ALA A 231 12.90 9.90 -10.79
CA ALA A 231 13.25 9.08 -11.95
C ALA A 231 14.59 9.47 -12.59
N LEU A 232 15.00 10.73 -12.44
CA LEU A 232 16.30 11.22 -12.96
C LEU A 232 17.46 11.04 -11.98
N LYS A 233 17.18 10.83 -10.68
CA LYS A 233 18.24 10.53 -9.70
C LYS A 233 18.94 9.21 -10.04
N GLU A 234 20.22 9.11 -9.69
CA GLU A 234 20.95 7.85 -9.73
C GLU A 234 20.25 6.81 -8.83
N LYS A 235 20.39 5.51 -9.17
CA LYS A 235 19.81 4.44 -8.39
C LYS A 235 20.26 4.58 -6.93
N PRO A 236 19.35 4.70 -5.95
CA PRO A 236 19.72 4.94 -4.56
C PRO A 236 20.46 3.76 -3.90
N PHE A 237 20.43 2.59 -4.54
CA PHE A 237 21.15 1.40 -4.10
C PHE A 237 21.97 0.83 -5.25
N PRO A 238 23.24 0.39 -4.98
CA PRO A 238 23.95 -0.42 -5.93
C PRO A 238 23.10 -1.65 -6.24
N THR A 239 22.99 -2.00 -7.51
CA THR A 239 22.34 -3.24 -7.95
C THR A 239 22.92 -4.36 -7.10
N ALA A 240 22.08 -5.03 -6.29
CA ALA A 240 22.53 -6.21 -5.58
C ALA A 240 23.11 -7.15 -6.63
N GLU A 241 24.42 -7.37 -6.58
CA GLU A 241 25.06 -8.39 -7.39
C GLU A 241 24.28 -9.66 -7.15
N ARG A 242 23.79 -10.26 -8.25
CA ARG A 242 23.18 -11.57 -8.22
C ARG A 242 24.08 -12.46 -7.38
N ARG A 243 23.69 -12.78 -6.16
CA ARG A 243 24.20 -13.96 -5.49
C ARG A 243 23.73 -15.11 -6.37
N ARG A 244 24.58 -15.45 -7.33
CA ARG A 244 24.50 -16.74 -8.03
C ARG A 244 24.77 -17.76 -6.95
N ASP A 245 23.73 -18.51 -6.62
CA ASP A 245 23.89 -19.72 -5.83
C ASP A 245 25.02 -20.56 -6.46
N LYS A 246 25.99 -20.84 -5.63
CA LYS A 246 26.92 -21.96 -5.82
C LYS A 246 26.43 -23.12 -5.00
#